data_65db5f2fefa2df8303001ec31414a21f
#
_entry.id   65db5f2fefa2df8303001ec31414a21f
#
_cell.length_a   1.000
_cell.length_b   1.000
_cell.length_c   1.000
_cell.angle_alpha   90.00
_cell.angle_beta   90.00
_cell.angle_gamma   90.00
#
_symmetry.space_group_name_H-M   'P 1'
#
loop_
_entity.id
_entity.type
_entity.pdbx_description
1 polymer ?
#
loop_
_entity_poly.entity_id
_entity_poly.type
_entity_poly.pdbx_seq_one_letter_code
_entity_poly.pdbx_strand_id
1 'polypeptide(L)'
;MNKLIISTGLLFLLVTTGFTQSKINPTERQKVADYLQEISVTIRAQSEYSKSEGSGVLISRKIGDENVTFVWTCGHVVDNMRKVRSVIRGGSPKKLVEFGDVQIIKELVEEGRRVGEIKMDASVVKYSDADDGEDLALLMVRAKDYAKDSANFHITKANHGIVPIGTELFHVGSLLGQRGSNSMTAGIVSQVGRILGKVEYDQTTVTAFPGSSGGGVYLQNGKYVGMIVRGAGEGFNLMVPVRRMERWATEHDILWALNPALEAPSMKEIKALPVETTGEEVKDEDEEKSFKDKQFPYMIRIIKDSKEPELKELIWTKSSDIDVDHK
;
A
#
# COMPACT_ATOMS: atom_id res chain seq x y z
N MET A 1 -43.23 71.73 -7.43
CA MET A 1 -41.85 71.29 -7.18
C MET A 1 -41.88 69.79 -6.91
N ASN A 2 -41.70 68.97 -7.95
CA ASN A 2 -41.73 67.54 -7.85
C ASN A 2 -40.30 67.05 -7.65
N LYS A 3 -40.03 66.34 -6.54
CA LYS A 3 -38.76 65.68 -6.28
C LYS A 3 -38.83 64.24 -6.86
N LEU A 4 -38.04 63.99 -7.88
CA LEU A 4 -37.78 62.66 -8.46
C LEU A 4 -36.82 61.88 -7.57
N ILE A 5 -37.23 60.75 -6.98
CA ILE A 5 -36.38 59.87 -6.22
C ILE A 5 -35.93 58.75 -7.21
N ILE A 6 -34.64 58.78 -7.58
CA ILE A 6 -34.04 57.74 -8.37
C ILE A 6 -33.54 56.67 -7.38
N SER A 7 -34.20 55.50 -7.36
CA SER A 7 -33.77 54.32 -6.62
C SER A 7 -32.80 53.55 -7.50
N THR A 8 -31.52 53.57 -7.12
CA THR A 8 -30.46 52.75 -7.73
C THR A 8 -30.52 51.33 -7.13
N GLY A 9 -31.21 50.44 -7.82
CA GLY A 9 -31.21 49.04 -7.47
C GLY A 9 -29.85 48.39 -7.83
N LEU A 10 -29.09 48.03 -6.83
CA LEU A 10 -27.84 47.26 -6.97
C LEU A 10 -28.19 45.80 -7.21
N LEU A 11 -28.07 45.33 -8.46
CA LEU A 11 -28.29 43.93 -8.84
C LEU A 11 -27.04 43.12 -8.45
N PHE A 12 -27.11 42.39 -7.33
CA PHE A 12 -26.09 41.41 -6.99
C PHE A 12 -26.24 40.19 -7.87
N LEU A 13 -25.36 40.06 -8.88
CA LEU A 13 -25.20 38.82 -9.63
C LEU A 13 -24.47 37.80 -8.75
N LEU A 14 -25.18 36.90 -8.10
CA LEU A 14 -24.64 35.73 -7.44
C LEU A 14 -24.14 34.77 -8.53
N VAL A 15 -22.86 34.86 -8.88
CA VAL A 15 -22.18 33.82 -9.66
C VAL A 15 -21.97 32.63 -8.71
N THR A 16 -22.93 31.74 -8.68
CA THR A 16 -22.71 30.39 -8.11
C THR A 16 -21.81 29.63 -9.05
N THR A 17 -20.50 29.63 -8.82
CA THR A 17 -19.60 28.65 -9.39
C THR A 17 -19.95 27.31 -8.74
N GLY A 18 -20.94 26.65 -9.32
CA GLY A 18 -21.22 25.27 -8.98
C GLY A 18 -19.98 24.42 -9.34
N PHE A 19 -19.26 23.98 -8.32
CA PHE A 19 -18.38 22.83 -8.48
C PHE A 19 -19.26 21.63 -8.85
N THR A 20 -19.50 21.44 -10.13
CA THR A 20 -20.06 20.21 -10.66
C THR A 20 -18.99 19.13 -10.52
N GLN A 21 -18.95 18.49 -9.35
CA GLN A 21 -18.34 17.17 -9.23
C GLN A 21 -19.08 16.31 -10.27
N SER A 22 -18.39 15.90 -11.33
CA SER A 22 -18.95 14.97 -12.31
C SER A 22 -19.15 13.64 -11.57
N LYS A 23 -20.38 13.38 -11.13
CA LYS A 23 -20.75 12.08 -10.57
C LYS A 23 -20.57 11.06 -11.70
N ILE A 24 -19.62 10.13 -11.50
CA ILE A 24 -19.42 9.01 -12.42
C ILE A 24 -20.77 8.30 -12.59
N ASN A 25 -21.12 8.01 -13.84
CA ASN A 25 -22.30 7.22 -14.18
C ASN A 25 -22.25 5.88 -13.41
N PRO A 26 -23.35 5.40 -12.79
CA PRO A 26 -23.37 4.13 -12.06
C PRO A 26 -22.80 2.94 -12.86
N THR A 27 -23.05 2.90 -14.17
CA THR A 27 -22.51 1.85 -15.06
C THR A 27 -20.99 1.94 -15.22
N GLU A 28 -20.42 3.15 -15.29
CA GLU A 28 -18.97 3.35 -15.34
C GLU A 28 -18.33 3.02 -14.00
N ARG A 29 -18.98 3.39 -12.90
CA ARG A 29 -18.53 3.04 -11.55
C ARG A 29 -18.47 1.54 -11.34
N GLN A 30 -19.45 0.79 -11.83
CA GLN A 30 -19.45 -0.68 -11.77
C GLN A 30 -18.26 -1.25 -12.56
N LYS A 31 -18.02 -0.79 -13.79
CA LYS A 31 -16.88 -1.24 -14.61
C LYS A 31 -15.53 -0.97 -13.91
N VAL A 32 -15.40 0.18 -13.25
CA VAL A 32 -14.20 0.49 -12.48
C VAL A 32 -14.08 -0.46 -11.29
N ALA A 33 -15.16 -0.72 -10.55
CA ALA A 33 -15.14 -1.65 -9.42
C ALA A 33 -14.72 -3.06 -9.87
N ASP A 34 -15.31 -3.57 -10.93
CA ASP A 34 -15.00 -4.89 -11.51
C ASP A 34 -13.51 -4.98 -11.89
N TYR A 35 -12.99 -3.94 -12.56
CA TYR A 35 -11.58 -3.86 -12.92
C TYR A 35 -10.67 -3.84 -11.68
N LEU A 36 -10.98 -3.02 -10.67
CA LEU A 36 -10.18 -2.92 -9.45
C LEU A 36 -10.16 -4.22 -8.65
N GLN A 37 -11.29 -4.93 -8.63
CA GLN A 37 -11.38 -6.25 -8.00
C GLN A 37 -10.62 -7.31 -8.80
N GLU A 38 -10.62 -7.23 -10.14
CA GLU A 38 -9.89 -8.17 -11.01
C GLU A 38 -8.38 -8.09 -10.84
N ILE A 39 -7.83 -6.90 -10.55
CA ILE A 39 -6.39 -6.70 -10.32
C ILE A 39 -5.97 -6.82 -8.86
N SER A 40 -6.87 -7.13 -7.95
CA SER A 40 -6.59 -7.24 -6.50
C SER A 40 -6.48 -8.70 -6.08
N VAL A 41 -5.56 -8.97 -5.15
CA VAL A 41 -5.31 -10.32 -4.62
C VAL A 41 -5.11 -10.31 -3.11
N THR A 42 -5.39 -11.43 -2.49
CA THR A 42 -4.94 -11.75 -1.13
C THR A 42 -3.57 -12.42 -1.20
N ILE A 43 -2.66 -12.02 -0.33
CA ILE A 43 -1.36 -12.64 -0.16
C ILE A 43 -1.37 -13.39 1.18
N ARG A 44 -0.93 -14.64 1.15
CA ARG A 44 -0.71 -15.45 2.34
C ARG A 44 0.76 -15.85 2.39
N ALA A 45 1.45 -15.35 3.39
CA ALA A 45 2.81 -15.74 3.73
C ALA A 45 2.74 -16.67 4.96
N GLN A 46 3.01 -17.94 4.76
CA GLN A 46 2.90 -18.95 5.81
C GLN A 46 4.20 -19.74 5.92
N SER A 47 4.88 -19.59 7.04
CA SER A 47 5.99 -20.42 7.46
C SER A 47 5.52 -21.52 8.41
N GLU A 48 6.44 -22.32 8.92
CA GLU A 48 6.15 -23.36 9.92
C GLU A 48 5.59 -22.78 11.23
N TYR A 49 6.04 -21.56 11.61
CA TYR A 49 5.76 -20.96 12.92
C TYR A 49 4.91 -19.72 12.85
N SER A 50 4.69 -19.16 11.68
CA SER A 50 3.98 -17.88 11.54
C SER A 50 3.15 -17.82 10.28
N LYS A 51 2.06 -17.04 10.34
CA LYS A 51 1.19 -16.76 9.20
C LYS A 51 0.91 -15.26 9.16
N SER A 52 1.11 -14.68 8.00
CA SER A 52 0.69 -13.31 7.68
C SER A 52 -0.28 -13.35 6.50
N GLU A 53 -1.28 -12.48 6.52
CA GLU A 53 -2.18 -12.25 5.38
C GLU A 53 -2.20 -10.76 5.07
N GLY A 54 -2.14 -10.43 3.80
CA GLY A 54 -2.20 -9.07 3.29
C GLY A 54 -2.86 -9.03 1.93
N SER A 55 -2.75 -7.91 1.29
CA SER A 55 -3.29 -7.61 -0.03
C SER A 55 -2.17 -7.34 -1.03
N GLY A 56 -2.49 -7.43 -2.30
CA GLY A 56 -1.56 -7.06 -3.36
C GLY A 56 -2.29 -6.59 -4.61
N VAL A 57 -1.54 -5.96 -5.49
CA VAL A 57 -2.04 -5.45 -6.76
C VAL A 57 -1.27 -6.07 -7.92
N LEU A 58 -2.01 -6.66 -8.85
CA LEU A 58 -1.48 -7.35 -10.02
C LEU A 58 -0.97 -6.37 -11.08
N ILE A 59 0.18 -6.70 -11.64
CA ILE A 59 0.67 -6.12 -12.88
C ILE A 59 1.10 -7.24 -13.82
N SER A 60 0.88 -7.07 -15.11
CA SER A 60 1.33 -7.99 -16.14
C SER A 60 2.37 -7.32 -17.03
N ARG A 61 3.42 -8.04 -17.36
CA ARG A 61 4.50 -7.57 -18.25
C ARG A 61 4.83 -8.65 -19.27
N LYS A 62 4.99 -8.22 -20.52
CA LYS A 62 5.49 -9.10 -21.56
C LYS A 62 7.01 -9.21 -21.44
N ILE A 63 7.53 -10.42 -21.30
CA ILE A 63 8.95 -10.75 -21.21
C ILE A 63 9.24 -11.83 -22.24
N GLY A 64 9.89 -11.45 -23.35
CA GLY A 64 9.95 -12.29 -24.53
C GLY A 64 8.55 -12.55 -25.08
N ASP A 65 8.17 -13.80 -25.25
CA ASP A 65 6.85 -14.20 -25.74
C ASP A 65 5.83 -14.51 -24.62
N GLU A 66 6.23 -14.37 -23.34
CA GLU A 66 5.40 -14.74 -22.20
C GLU A 66 4.84 -13.53 -21.48
N ASN A 67 3.59 -13.63 -20.99
CA ASN A 67 3.03 -12.68 -20.03
C ASN A 67 3.37 -13.16 -18.61
N VAL A 68 4.18 -12.38 -17.92
CA VAL A 68 4.58 -12.64 -16.55
C VAL A 68 3.82 -11.71 -15.62
N THR A 69 3.21 -12.28 -14.60
CA THR A 69 2.45 -11.53 -13.60
C THR A 69 3.32 -11.25 -12.39
N PHE A 70 3.31 -9.99 -11.96
CA PHE A 70 3.93 -9.54 -10.73
C PHE A 70 2.86 -8.98 -9.78
N VAL A 71 3.23 -8.85 -8.50
CA VAL A 71 2.35 -8.31 -7.45
C VAL A 71 3.11 -7.28 -6.64
N TRP A 72 2.57 -6.07 -6.54
CA TRP A 72 3.02 -5.09 -5.57
C TRP A 72 2.32 -5.31 -4.23
N THR A 73 3.08 -5.26 -3.15
CA THR A 73 2.59 -5.37 -1.76
C THR A 73 3.52 -4.66 -0.78
N CYS A 74 3.13 -4.63 0.50
CA CYS A 74 4.01 -4.16 1.57
C CYS A 74 5.07 -5.20 1.93
N GLY A 75 6.25 -4.72 2.37
CA GLY A 75 7.34 -5.58 2.82
C GLY A 75 6.94 -6.44 4.02
N HIS A 76 6.28 -5.85 5.03
CA HIS A 76 5.86 -6.58 6.24
C HIS A 76 4.86 -7.72 5.97
N VAL A 77 4.18 -7.74 4.82
CA VAL A 77 3.27 -8.84 4.45
C VAL A 77 4.04 -10.14 4.19
N VAL A 78 5.27 -10.04 3.70
CA VAL A 78 6.10 -11.19 3.32
C VAL A 78 7.32 -11.40 4.24
N ASP A 79 7.52 -10.53 5.21
CA ASP A 79 8.68 -10.52 6.09
C ASP A 79 8.89 -11.84 6.85
N ASN A 80 7.81 -12.49 7.27
CA ASN A 80 7.88 -13.79 7.95
C ASN A 80 8.40 -14.95 7.07
N MET A 81 8.58 -14.72 5.77
CA MET A 81 9.19 -15.67 4.83
C MET A 81 10.69 -15.42 4.63
N ARG A 82 11.22 -14.33 5.20
CA ARG A 82 12.62 -13.94 5.14
C ARG A 82 13.48 -14.87 5.99
N LYS A 83 14.55 -15.38 5.40
CA LYS A 83 15.54 -16.25 6.05
C LYS A 83 16.92 -15.66 5.82
N VAL A 84 17.67 -15.50 6.89
CA VAL A 84 19.06 -15.04 6.84
C VAL A 84 19.96 -16.18 7.25
N ARG A 85 20.95 -16.51 6.43
CA ARG A 85 21.96 -17.49 6.75
C ARG A 85 23.35 -16.98 6.40
N SER A 86 24.33 -17.34 7.20
CA SER A 86 25.74 -17.05 6.92
C SER A 86 26.30 -18.09 5.96
N VAL A 87 26.92 -17.63 4.89
CA VAL A 87 27.62 -18.46 3.91
C VAL A 87 29.06 -17.99 3.77
N ILE A 88 30.01 -18.92 3.61
CA ILE A 88 31.39 -18.55 3.35
C ILE A 88 31.56 -18.40 1.83
N ARG A 89 31.86 -17.19 1.36
CA ARG A 89 32.23 -16.92 -0.04
C ARG A 89 33.56 -16.20 -0.10
N GLY A 90 34.53 -16.77 -0.82
CA GLY A 90 35.87 -16.17 -0.94
C GLY A 90 36.64 -16.09 0.38
N GLY A 91 36.38 -17.03 1.33
CA GLY A 91 37.06 -17.06 2.64
C GLY A 91 36.49 -16.15 3.70
N SER A 92 35.47 -15.32 3.38
CA SER A 92 34.80 -14.43 4.32
C SER A 92 33.34 -14.82 4.52
N PRO A 93 32.81 -14.73 5.77
CA PRO A 93 31.38 -14.92 6.02
C PRO A 93 30.57 -13.81 5.36
N LYS A 94 29.55 -14.18 4.60
CA LYS A 94 28.58 -13.27 3.99
C LYS A 94 27.18 -13.65 4.42
N LYS A 95 26.34 -12.68 4.74
CA LYS A 95 24.91 -12.90 4.98
C LYS A 95 24.22 -13.13 3.64
N LEU A 96 23.52 -14.24 3.51
CA LEU A 96 22.65 -14.55 2.38
C LEU A 96 21.20 -14.43 2.85
N VAL A 97 20.45 -13.54 2.22
CA VAL A 97 19.02 -13.37 2.46
C VAL A 97 18.24 -14.13 1.40
N GLU A 98 17.34 -14.98 1.83
CA GLU A 98 16.44 -15.77 0.98
C GLU A 98 15.01 -15.62 1.49
N PHE A 99 14.05 -15.74 0.59
CA PHE A 99 12.64 -15.75 0.94
C PHE A 99 12.03 -17.09 0.53
N GLY A 100 11.13 -17.59 1.38
CA GLY A 100 10.21 -18.65 0.99
C GLY A 100 9.15 -18.10 0.03
N ASP A 101 8.52 -19.02 -0.73
CA ASP A 101 7.40 -18.64 -1.60
C ASP A 101 6.18 -18.23 -0.75
N VAL A 102 5.43 -17.29 -1.27
CA VAL A 102 4.13 -16.86 -0.73
C VAL A 102 3.02 -17.32 -1.65
N GLN A 103 1.81 -17.46 -1.14
CA GLN A 103 0.65 -17.81 -1.92
C GLN A 103 -0.14 -16.58 -2.31
N ILE A 104 -0.40 -16.40 -3.60
CA ILE A 104 -1.28 -15.39 -4.17
C ILE A 104 -2.65 -16.02 -4.39
N ILE A 105 -3.69 -15.41 -3.84
CA ILE A 105 -5.07 -15.88 -3.92
C ILE A 105 -5.89 -14.83 -4.65
N LYS A 106 -6.35 -15.16 -5.86
CA LYS A 106 -7.22 -14.33 -6.67
C LYS A 106 -8.64 -14.90 -6.62
N GLU A 107 -9.61 -14.06 -6.32
CA GLU A 107 -11.01 -14.43 -6.40
C GLU A 107 -11.49 -14.46 -7.86
N LEU A 108 -12.33 -15.42 -8.17
CA LEU A 108 -13.07 -15.48 -9.42
C LEU A 108 -14.45 -14.90 -9.14
N VAL A 109 -14.81 -13.87 -9.90
CA VAL A 109 -16.09 -13.17 -9.77
C VAL A 109 -16.85 -13.29 -11.06
N GLU A 110 -18.10 -13.75 -11.01
CA GLU A 110 -19.04 -13.79 -12.12
C GLU A 110 -20.33 -13.06 -11.70
N GLU A 111 -20.78 -12.13 -12.52
CA GLU A 111 -21.97 -11.29 -12.25
C GLU A 111 -21.97 -10.66 -10.84
N GLY A 112 -20.79 -10.20 -10.38
CA GLY A 112 -20.61 -9.58 -9.06
C GLY A 112 -20.60 -10.57 -7.88
N ARG A 113 -20.60 -11.88 -8.13
CA ARG A 113 -20.57 -12.92 -7.10
C ARG A 113 -19.28 -13.70 -7.17
N ARG A 114 -18.71 -13.96 -5.98
CA ARG A 114 -17.57 -14.86 -5.86
C ARG A 114 -18.01 -16.30 -6.22
N VAL A 115 -17.39 -16.86 -7.24
CA VAL A 115 -17.66 -18.24 -7.70
C VAL A 115 -16.52 -19.21 -7.39
N GLY A 116 -15.35 -18.69 -7.05
CA GLY A 116 -14.18 -19.51 -6.73
C GLY A 116 -12.95 -18.68 -6.39
N GLU A 117 -11.81 -19.35 -6.36
CA GLU A 117 -10.51 -18.71 -6.18
C GLU A 117 -9.42 -19.51 -6.91
N ILE A 118 -8.39 -18.80 -7.38
CA ILE A 118 -7.17 -19.38 -7.94
C ILE A 118 -6.02 -19.09 -6.97
N LYS A 119 -5.28 -20.13 -6.59
CA LYS A 119 -4.11 -20.04 -5.73
C LYS A 119 -2.87 -20.36 -6.53
N MET A 120 -1.85 -19.51 -6.43
CA MET A 120 -0.56 -19.69 -7.05
C MET A 120 0.55 -19.25 -6.13
N ASP A 121 1.69 -19.92 -6.21
CA ASP A 121 2.88 -19.51 -5.51
C ASP A 121 3.55 -18.34 -6.23
N ALA A 122 4.17 -17.46 -5.44
CA ALA A 122 4.96 -16.36 -5.94
C ALA A 122 6.27 -16.25 -5.16
N SER A 123 7.33 -15.90 -5.87
CA SER A 123 8.64 -15.62 -5.29
C SER A 123 8.83 -14.13 -5.07
N VAL A 124 9.56 -13.75 -4.03
CA VAL A 124 9.94 -12.35 -3.80
C VAL A 124 11.05 -11.98 -4.77
N VAL A 125 10.84 -10.93 -5.57
CA VAL A 125 11.79 -10.38 -6.55
C VAL A 125 12.59 -9.25 -5.94
N LYS A 126 11.90 -8.35 -5.21
CA LYS A 126 12.50 -7.22 -4.53
C LYS A 126 11.79 -6.98 -3.22
N TYR A 127 12.54 -6.59 -2.20
CA TYR A 127 12.04 -6.38 -0.85
C TYR A 127 12.72 -5.18 -0.19
N SER A 128 11.96 -4.46 0.61
CA SER A 128 12.44 -3.41 1.50
C SER A 128 11.75 -3.56 2.85
N ASP A 129 12.54 -3.55 3.90
CA ASP A 129 12.12 -3.72 5.28
C ASP A 129 11.12 -2.63 5.72
N ALA A 130 10.25 -2.97 6.67
CA ALA A 130 9.22 -2.08 7.20
C ALA A 130 9.73 -1.11 8.27
N ASP A 131 10.79 -1.48 8.98
CA ASP A 131 11.31 -0.71 10.10
C ASP A 131 12.38 0.30 9.65
N ASP A 132 13.33 -0.15 8.85
CA ASP A 132 14.46 0.66 8.41
C ASP A 132 14.42 1.02 6.90
N GLY A 133 13.40 0.56 6.16
CA GLY A 133 13.29 0.71 4.72
C GLY A 133 11.99 1.36 4.24
N GLU A 134 11.58 0.96 3.03
CA GLU A 134 10.43 1.56 2.34
C GLU A 134 9.13 0.77 2.54
N ASP A 135 9.17 -0.37 3.23
CA ASP A 135 8.02 -1.28 3.44
C ASP A 135 7.34 -1.66 2.12
N LEU A 136 8.14 -2.08 1.14
CA LEU A 136 7.71 -2.43 -0.21
C LEU A 136 8.21 -3.81 -0.61
N ALA A 137 7.38 -4.55 -1.34
CA ALA A 137 7.80 -5.78 -1.98
C ALA A 137 7.20 -5.93 -3.38
N LEU A 138 8.00 -6.46 -4.30
CA LEU A 138 7.60 -6.91 -5.63
C LEU A 138 7.72 -8.43 -5.68
N LEU A 139 6.62 -9.10 -5.98
CA LEU A 139 6.55 -10.56 -6.11
C LEU A 139 6.37 -10.94 -7.57
N MET A 140 6.80 -12.15 -7.95
CA MET A 140 6.58 -12.74 -9.26
C MET A 140 5.79 -14.03 -9.12
N VAL A 141 4.62 -14.09 -9.75
CA VAL A 141 3.75 -15.28 -9.74
C VAL A 141 4.38 -16.38 -10.59
N ARG A 142 4.36 -17.60 -10.10
CA ARG A 142 4.98 -18.75 -10.79
C ARG A 142 4.16 -19.31 -11.95
N ALA A 143 2.95 -18.82 -12.17
CA ALA A 143 2.11 -19.18 -13.32
C ALA A 143 2.26 -18.18 -14.45
N LYS A 144 2.30 -18.69 -15.69
CA LYS A 144 2.18 -17.86 -16.89
C LYS A 144 0.72 -17.43 -17.07
N ASP A 145 0.51 -16.27 -17.68
CA ASP A 145 -0.82 -15.74 -18.00
C ASP A 145 -1.83 -15.76 -16.83
N TYR A 146 -1.31 -15.57 -15.60
CA TYR A 146 -2.13 -15.59 -14.39
C TYR A 146 -3.13 -14.43 -14.33
N ALA A 147 -2.72 -13.25 -14.77
CA ALA A 147 -3.56 -12.06 -14.85
C ALA A 147 -3.58 -11.50 -16.28
N LYS A 148 -4.79 -11.18 -16.76
CA LYS A 148 -4.99 -10.46 -18.03
C LYS A 148 -4.89 -8.96 -17.82
N ASP A 149 -5.48 -8.47 -16.75
CA ASP A 149 -5.51 -7.06 -16.40
C ASP A 149 -4.28 -6.68 -15.53
N SER A 150 -3.92 -5.42 -15.62
CA SER A 150 -2.76 -4.85 -14.94
C SER A 150 -3.11 -3.50 -14.36
N ALA A 151 -2.62 -3.21 -13.17
CA ALA A 151 -2.79 -1.89 -12.56
C ALA A 151 -2.25 -0.77 -13.46
N ASN A 152 -3.01 0.31 -13.54
CA ASN A 152 -2.64 1.52 -14.26
C ASN A 152 -2.21 2.59 -13.25
N PHE A 153 -0.91 2.83 -13.14
CA PHE A 153 -0.33 3.75 -12.15
C PHE A 153 -0.52 5.21 -12.56
N HIS A 154 -0.86 6.04 -11.58
CA HIS A 154 -0.94 7.49 -11.74
C HIS A 154 0.46 8.13 -11.67
N ILE A 155 1.28 7.90 -12.70
CA ILE A 155 2.60 8.51 -12.83
C ILE A 155 2.42 9.85 -13.52
N THR A 156 2.71 10.94 -12.82
CA THR A 156 2.62 12.31 -13.36
C THR A 156 3.71 13.21 -12.79
N LYS A 157 4.23 14.10 -13.62
CA LYS A 157 5.16 15.17 -13.20
C LYS A 157 4.42 16.38 -12.64
N ALA A 158 3.13 16.51 -12.91
CA ALA A 158 2.29 17.57 -12.37
C ALA A 158 2.19 17.44 -10.86
N ASN A 159 2.31 18.56 -10.13
CA ASN A 159 2.28 18.59 -8.67
C ASN A 159 3.21 17.58 -7.98
N HIS A 160 4.34 17.23 -8.60
CA HIS A 160 5.27 16.23 -8.09
C HIS A 160 4.60 14.86 -7.77
N GLY A 161 3.57 14.49 -8.52
CA GLY A 161 2.78 13.27 -8.28
C GLY A 161 1.86 13.33 -7.06
N ILE A 162 1.65 14.50 -6.48
CA ILE A 162 0.77 14.70 -5.32
C ILE A 162 -0.69 14.70 -5.79
N VAL A 163 -1.49 13.85 -5.15
CA VAL A 163 -2.96 13.84 -5.29
C VAL A 163 -3.54 14.82 -4.27
N PRO A 164 -4.34 15.82 -4.68
CA PRO A 164 -4.83 16.86 -3.79
C PRO A 164 -5.70 16.31 -2.64
N ILE A 165 -5.64 16.97 -1.47
CA ILE A 165 -6.54 16.71 -0.33
C ILE A 165 -7.98 16.89 -0.78
N GLY A 166 -8.88 16.02 -0.31
CA GLY A 166 -10.29 15.99 -0.68
C GLY A 166 -10.58 15.17 -1.96
N THR A 167 -9.56 14.72 -2.70
CA THR A 167 -9.77 13.84 -3.84
C THR A 167 -10.38 12.53 -3.38
N GLU A 168 -11.49 12.13 -4.04
CA GLU A 168 -12.17 10.87 -3.77
C GLU A 168 -11.31 9.67 -4.21
N LEU A 169 -11.29 8.65 -3.36
CA LEU A 169 -10.48 7.45 -3.52
C LEU A 169 -11.32 6.19 -3.35
N PHE A 170 -10.92 5.15 -4.06
CA PHE A 170 -11.31 3.77 -3.79
C PHE A 170 -10.12 3.00 -3.21
N HIS A 171 -10.42 2.03 -2.38
CA HIS A 171 -9.47 1.02 -1.93
C HIS A 171 -10.04 -0.36 -2.16
N VAL A 172 -9.23 -1.28 -2.67
CA VAL A 172 -9.57 -2.70 -2.78
C VAL A 172 -8.50 -3.52 -2.10
N GLY A 173 -8.93 -4.40 -1.21
CA GLY A 173 -8.01 -5.24 -0.44
C GLY A 173 -8.72 -6.35 0.32
N SER A 174 -7.94 -7.09 1.09
CA SER A 174 -8.38 -8.25 1.87
C SER A 174 -8.61 -7.83 3.32
N LEU A 175 -9.72 -7.14 3.55
CA LEU A 175 -10.10 -6.65 4.88
C LEU A 175 -10.34 -7.86 5.79
N LEU A 176 -9.60 -7.96 6.90
CA LEU A 176 -9.57 -9.13 7.78
C LEU A 176 -9.03 -10.41 7.10
N GLY A 177 -8.08 -10.23 6.17
CA GLY A 177 -7.46 -11.30 5.41
C GLY A 177 -8.44 -11.94 4.42
N GLN A 178 -8.36 -13.24 4.23
CA GLN A 178 -9.19 -13.97 3.25
C GLN A 178 -10.71 -13.86 3.55
N ARG A 179 -11.12 -13.54 4.77
CA ARG A 179 -12.56 -13.42 5.12
C ARG A 179 -13.23 -12.25 4.43
N GLY A 180 -12.53 -11.15 4.28
CA GLY A 180 -13.00 -9.97 3.58
C GLY A 180 -12.15 -9.69 2.35
N SER A 181 -11.68 -10.74 1.66
CA SER A 181 -10.91 -10.60 0.44
C SER A 181 -11.70 -9.83 -0.62
N ASN A 182 -10.97 -9.12 -1.46
CA ASN A 182 -11.51 -8.39 -2.60
C ASN A 182 -12.60 -7.35 -2.23
N SER A 183 -12.58 -6.86 -0.98
CA SER A 183 -13.53 -5.85 -0.52
C SER A 183 -13.15 -4.47 -1.02
N MET A 184 -14.13 -3.71 -1.53
CA MET A 184 -13.96 -2.34 -1.99
C MET A 184 -14.52 -1.36 -0.96
N THR A 185 -13.72 -0.33 -0.63
CA THR A 185 -14.13 0.78 0.24
C THR A 185 -13.87 2.12 -0.44
N ALA A 186 -14.42 3.20 0.10
CA ALA A 186 -14.25 4.54 -0.44
C ALA A 186 -13.85 5.53 0.66
N GLY A 187 -13.19 6.61 0.26
CA GLY A 187 -12.77 7.69 1.14
C GLY A 187 -12.17 8.83 0.33
N ILE A 188 -11.33 9.64 0.98
CA ILE A 188 -10.63 10.76 0.36
C ILE A 188 -9.16 10.78 0.75
N VAL A 189 -8.34 11.54 0.01
CA VAL A 189 -7.05 12.00 0.50
C VAL A 189 -7.30 12.99 1.63
N SER A 190 -6.85 12.69 2.85
CA SER A 190 -7.06 13.56 4.02
C SER A 190 -5.83 14.36 4.41
N GLN A 191 -4.63 13.90 4.03
CA GLN A 191 -3.37 14.65 4.17
C GLN A 191 -2.33 14.08 3.20
N VAL A 192 -1.33 14.89 2.84
CA VAL A 192 -0.22 14.50 1.97
C VAL A 192 1.12 14.81 2.64
N GLY A 193 2.15 14.01 2.33
CA GLY A 193 3.52 14.26 2.77
C GLY A 193 3.74 14.15 4.28
N ARG A 194 3.04 13.25 4.99
CA ARG A 194 3.36 12.97 6.40
C ARG A 194 4.68 12.22 6.50
N ILE A 195 5.60 12.78 7.27
CA ILE A 195 6.87 12.12 7.58
C ILE A 195 6.72 11.40 8.92
N LEU A 196 6.87 10.07 8.90
CA LEU A 196 6.94 9.24 10.10
C LEU A 196 8.28 8.50 10.09
N GLY A 197 9.09 8.78 11.11
CA GLY A 197 10.50 8.40 11.07
C GLY A 197 11.23 9.18 9.96
N LYS A 198 11.72 8.47 8.95
CA LYS A 198 12.39 9.05 7.77
C LYS A 198 11.56 8.89 6.49
N VAL A 199 10.34 8.38 6.60
CA VAL A 199 9.56 7.90 5.46
C VAL A 199 8.32 8.74 5.26
N GLU A 200 8.04 9.06 3.99
CA GLU A 200 6.90 9.87 3.56
C GLU A 200 5.66 9.01 3.29
N TYR A 201 4.51 9.43 3.83
CA TYR A 201 3.21 8.81 3.60
C TYR A 201 2.15 9.84 3.22
N ASP A 202 1.16 9.43 2.45
CA ASP A 202 -0.09 10.16 2.36
C ASP A 202 -1.14 9.50 3.27
N GLN A 203 -2.06 10.32 3.76
CA GLN A 203 -3.15 9.87 4.62
C GLN A 203 -4.45 9.82 3.85
N THR A 204 -5.25 8.80 4.11
CA THR A 204 -6.56 8.60 3.51
C THR A 204 -7.59 8.18 4.54
N THR A 205 -8.87 8.46 4.23
CA THR A 205 -10.02 8.03 5.03
C THR A 205 -10.68 6.76 4.49
N VAL A 206 -10.12 6.10 3.46
CA VAL A 206 -10.66 4.80 3.03
C VAL A 206 -10.66 3.83 4.21
N THR A 207 -11.70 3.03 4.34
CA THR A 207 -11.75 2.03 5.41
C THR A 207 -10.74 0.93 5.14
N ALA A 208 -9.88 0.65 6.12
CA ALA A 208 -8.88 -0.40 6.07
C ALA A 208 -8.82 -1.13 7.42
N PHE A 209 -8.56 -2.43 7.36
CA PHE A 209 -8.43 -3.32 8.52
C PHE A 209 -7.15 -4.16 8.39
N PRO A 210 -6.73 -4.92 9.42
CA PRO A 210 -5.67 -5.91 9.28
C PRO A 210 -5.92 -6.80 8.06
N GLY A 211 -4.91 -6.96 7.22
CA GLY A 211 -5.03 -7.61 5.92
C GLY A 211 -5.18 -6.66 4.73
N SER A 212 -5.54 -5.38 4.94
CA SER A 212 -5.56 -4.36 3.87
C SER A 212 -4.17 -3.93 3.39
N SER A 213 -3.12 -4.19 4.18
CA SER A 213 -1.73 -3.87 3.83
C SER A 213 -1.35 -4.42 2.45
N GLY A 214 -0.81 -3.57 1.57
CA GLY A 214 -0.50 -3.91 0.18
C GLY A 214 -1.67 -3.73 -0.79
N GLY A 215 -2.90 -3.54 -0.31
CA GLY A 215 -4.08 -3.29 -1.14
C GLY A 215 -4.03 -1.91 -1.78
N GLY A 216 -4.47 -1.84 -3.04
CA GLY A 216 -4.38 -0.64 -3.86
C GLY A 216 -5.34 0.45 -3.42
N VAL A 217 -4.89 1.69 -3.59
CA VAL A 217 -5.69 2.91 -3.48
C VAL A 217 -5.74 3.57 -4.85
N TYR A 218 -6.94 3.96 -5.28
CA TYR A 218 -7.21 4.36 -6.65
C TYR A 218 -8.03 5.65 -6.73
N LEU A 219 -7.81 6.42 -7.80
CA LEU A 219 -8.74 7.46 -8.22
C LEU A 219 -10.05 6.85 -8.73
N GLN A 220 -11.10 7.65 -8.85
CA GLN A 220 -12.39 7.21 -9.40
C GLN A 220 -12.32 6.64 -10.83
N ASN A 221 -11.30 7.03 -11.59
CA ASN A 221 -11.07 6.50 -12.96
C ASN A 221 -10.22 5.21 -12.98
N GLY A 222 -9.99 4.59 -11.82
CA GLY A 222 -9.24 3.34 -11.69
C GLY A 222 -7.71 3.48 -11.70
N LYS A 223 -7.17 4.70 -11.78
CA LYS A 223 -5.72 4.89 -11.70
C LYS A 223 -5.21 4.69 -10.27
N TYR A 224 -4.21 3.84 -10.13
CA TYR A 224 -3.55 3.53 -8.87
C TYR A 224 -2.70 4.71 -8.37
N VAL A 225 -2.92 5.15 -7.15
CA VAL A 225 -2.21 6.29 -6.53
C VAL A 225 -1.37 5.91 -5.32
N GLY A 226 -1.54 4.72 -4.79
CA GLY A 226 -0.77 4.22 -3.64
C GLY A 226 -1.30 2.91 -3.11
N MET A 227 -0.69 2.41 -2.02
CA MET A 227 -1.17 1.23 -1.32
C MET A 227 -1.30 1.48 0.19
N ILE A 228 -2.30 0.86 0.79
CA ILE A 228 -2.47 0.89 2.25
C ILE A 228 -1.30 0.15 2.90
N VAL A 229 -0.75 0.76 3.93
CA VAL A 229 0.40 0.22 4.66
C VAL A 229 0.15 0.11 6.16
N ARG A 230 -0.47 1.12 6.75
CA ARG A 230 -0.72 1.20 8.20
C ARG A 230 -2.02 1.93 8.46
N GLY A 231 -2.64 1.65 9.61
CA GLY A 231 -3.83 2.35 10.06
C GLY A 231 -3.85 2.49 11.58
N ALA A 232 -4.43 3.58 12.07
CA ALA A 232 -4.64 3.83 13.49
C ALA A 232 -6.14 3.84 13.87
N GLY A 233 -6.99 3.31 13.00
CA GLY A 233 -8.44 3.25 13.19
C GLY A 233 -9.22 3.90 12.04
N GLU A 234 -10.53 4.06 12.23
CA GLU A 234 -11.40 4.66 11.23
C GLU A 234 -10.96 6.07 10.85
N GLY A 235 -10.89 6.34 9.55
CA GLY A 235 -10.56 7.66 9.02
C GLY A 235 -9.09 8.06 9.11
N PHE A 236 -8.22 7.24 9.68
CA PHE A 236 -6.79 7.49 9.74
C PHE A 236 -6.01 6.29 9.23
N ASN A 237 -5.83 6.22 7.92
CA ASN A 237 -5.01 5.21 7.28
C ASN A 237 -3.89 5.87 6.48
N LEU A 238 -2.72 5.25 6.50
CA LEU A 238 -1.54 5.69 5.77
C LEU A 238 -1.37 4.85 4.52
N MET A 239 -1.03 5.51 3.43
CA MET A 239 -0.67 4.85 2.18
C MET A 239 0.73 5.24 1.72
N VAL A 240 1.42 4.29 1.12
CA VAL A 240 2.63 4.54 0.34
C VAL A 240 2.18 5.16 -0.98
N PRO A 241 2.48 6.43 -1.27
CA PRO A 241 2.08 7.04 -2.54
C PRO A 241 2.93 6.53 -3.71
N VAL A 242 2.36 6.52 -4.92
CA VAL A 242 3.07 6.07 -6.15
C VAL A 242 4.39 6.78 -6.35
N ARG A 243 4.49 8.09 -6.07
CA ARG A 243 5.73 8.84 -6.22
C ARG A 243 6.89 8.31 -5.35
N ARG A 244 6.57 7.73 -4.17
CA ARG A 244 7.55 7.07 -3.31
C ARG A 244 7.92 5.70 -3.89
N MET A 245 6.94 4.93 -4.36
CA MET A 245 7.20 3.67 -5.06
C MET A 245 8.08 3.88 -6.30
N GLU A 246 7.84 4.98 -7.06
CA GLU A 246 8.61 5.35 -8.25
C GLU A 246 10.07 5.66 -7.90
N ARG A 247 10.34 6.40 -6.81
CA ARG A 247 11.71 6.64 -6.33
C ARG A 247 12.42 5.33 -6.01
N TRP A 248 11.82 4.52 -5.17
CA TRP A 248 12.39 3.24 -4.78
C TRP A 248 12.60 2.29 -5.96
N ALA A 249 11.64 2.23 -6.87
CA ALA A 249 11.73 1.40 -8.07
C ALA A 249 12.84 1.88 -9.02
N THR A 250 13.09 3.18 -9.09
CA THR A 250 14.19 3.77 -9.87
C THR A 250 15.55 3.42 -9.26
N GLU A 251 15.69 3.54 -7.95
CA GLU A 251 16.93 3.24 -7.21
C GLU A 251 17.31 1.74 -7.28
N HIS A 252 16.33 0.88 -7.60
CA HIS A 252 16.51 -0.57 -7.59
C HIS A 252 16.34 -1.24 -8.95
N ASP A 253 16.34 -0.48 -10.04
CA ASP A 253 16.24 -0.97 -11.42
C ASP A 253 14.95 -1.77 -11.71
N ILE A 254 13.86 -1.47 -10.99
CA ILE A 254 12.55 -2.10 -11.16
C ILE A 254 11.44 -1.13 -11.59
N LEU A 255 11.79 0.05 -12.09
CA LEU A 255 10.82 1.05 -12.55
C LEU A 255 9.88 0.52 -13.66
N TRP A 256 10.35 -0.44 -14.44
CA TRP A 256 9.54 -1.16 -15.42
C TRP A 256 8.29 -1.83 -14.79
N ALA A 257 8.35 -2.16 -13.50
CA ALA A 257 7.22 -2.76 -12.78
C ALA A 257 6.12 -1.74 -12.40
N LEU A 258 6.38 -0.44 -12.55
CA LEU A 258 5.40 0.63 -12.36
C LEU A 258 5.03 1.31 -13.67
N ASN A 259 5.99 1.45 -14.58
CA ASN A 259 5.81 2.17 -15.84
C ASN A 259 5.74 1.20 -17.03
N PRO A 260 4.55 0.98 -17.61
CA PRO A 260 4.38 0.05 -18.73
C PRO A 260 5.04 0.53 -20.04
N ALA A 261 5.44 1.81 -20.12
CA ALA A 261 6.19 2.31 -21.28
C ALA A 261 7.66 1.86 -21.29
N LEU A 262 8.16 1.35 -20.17
CA LEU A 262 9.50 0.79 -20.07
C LEU A 262 9.46 -0.71 -20.37
N GLU A 263 10.43 -1.16 -21.16
CA GLU A 263 10.62 -2.58 -21.41
C GLU A 263 11.05 -3.31 -20.13
N ALA A 264 10.45 -4.46 -19.86
CA ALA A 264 10.87 -5.30 -18.75
C ALA A 264 12.16 -6.03 -19.08
N PRO A 265 13.10 -6.20 -18.14
CA PRO A 265 14.31 -6.99 -18.35
C PRO A 265 13.98 -8.46 -18.65
N SER A 266 14.96 -9.20 -19.16
CA SER A 266 14.80 -10.63 -19.35
C SER A 266 14.57 -11.36 -18.03
N MET A 267 13.95 -12.53 -18.07
CA MET A 267 13.75 -13.40 -16.90
C MET A 267 15.06 -13.73 -16.19
N LYS A 268 16.17 -13.80 -16.92
CA LYS A 268 17.50 -14.06 -16.35
C LYS A 268 17.96 -12.87 -15.51
N GLU A 269 17.78 -11.65 -16.01
CA GLU A 269 18.13 -10.42 -15.31
C GLU A 269 17.26 -10.22 -14.08
N ILE A 270 15.94 -10.42 -14.20
CA ILE A 270 15.01 -10.31 -13.06
C ILE A 270 15.39 -11.28 -11.93
N LYS A 271 15.71 -12.55 -12.27
CA LYS A 271 16.14 -13.53 -11.29
C LYS A 271 17.53 -13.26 -10.69
N ALA A 272 18.33 -12.43 -11.35
CA ALA A 272 19.66 -12.02 -10.87
C ALA A 272 19.61 -10.76 -10.00
N LEU A 273 18.47 -10.06 -9.92
CA LEU A 273 18.32 -8.90 -9.04
C LEU A 273 18.55 -9.30 -7.57
N PRO A 274 19.32 -8.52 -6.81
CA PRO A 274 19.43 -8.74 -5.37
C PRO A 274 18.03 -8.47 -4.75
N VAL A 275 17.51 -9.47 -4.05
CA VAL A 275 16.15 -9.39 -3.47
C VAL A 275 16.07 -8.27 -2.43
N GLU A 276 17.09 -8.17 -1.59
CA GLU A 276 17.25 -7.12 -0.59
C GLU A 276 18.52 -6.33 -0.89
N THR A 277 18.44 -5.01 -0.76
CA THR A 277 19.63 -4.17 -0.80
C THR A 277 20.32 -4.36 0.53
N THR A 278 21.38 -5.13 0.56
CA THR A 278 22.23 -5.24 1.76
C THR A 278 22.86 -3.87 1.97
N GLY A 279 22.34 -3.13 2.96
CA GLY A 279 23.08 -2.03 3.57
C GLY A 279 24.45 -2.55 4.01
N GLU A 280 25.42 -1.66 4.07
CA GLU A 280 26.81 -1.91 4.48
C GLU A 280 26.86 -2.89 5.65
N GLU A 281 27.95 -3.69 5.71
CA GLU A 281 28.25 -4.65 6.77
C GLU A 281 27.75 -4.15 8.13
N VAL A 282 26.69 -4.77 8.62
CA VAL A 282 26.24 -4.53 9.99
C VAL A 282 27.38 -5.02 10.88
N LYS A 283 28.15 -4.08 11.44
CA LYS A 283 29.07 -4.36 12.54
C LYS A 283 28.23 -4.98 13.66
N ASP A 284 28.71 -6.08 14.19
CA ASP A 284 28.09 -6.87 15.27
C ASP A 284 28.00 -6.07 16.61
N GLU A 285 27.35 -4.94 16.60
CA GLU A 285 27.02 -4.19 17.81
C GLU A 285 25.53 -3.92 17.79
N ASP A 286 24.82 -4.57 18.72
CA ASP A 286 23.40 -4.42 19.08
C ASP A 286 22.38 -5.46 18.51
N GLU A 287 22.63 -6.74 18.72
CA GLU A 287 21.58 -7.78 18.60
C GLU A 287 20.56 -7.80 19.77
N GLU A 288 20.63 -6.90 20.73
CA GLU A 288 19.72 -6.89 21.91
C GLU A 288 18.87 -5.62 22.07
N LYS A 289 18.52 -4.90 20.99
CA LYS A 289 17.40 -3.96 21.10
C LYS A 289 16.12 -4.65 20.67
N SER A 290 15.38 -5.07 21.68
CA SER A 290 14.09 -5.72 21.61
C SER A 290 13.19 -5.10 20.56
N PHE A 291 12.52 -5.95 19.79
CA PHE A 291 11.45 -5.67 18.81
C PHE A 291 10.34 -4.72 19.34
N LYS A 292 10.31 -4.45 20.65
CA LYS A 292 9.37 -3.54 21.31
C LYS A 292 9.72 -2.06 21.16
N ASP A 293 11.00 -1.71 20.95
CA ASP A 293 11.42 -0.30 20.94
C ASP A 293 11.38 0.35 19.55
N LYS A 294 11.19 -0.43 18.47
CA LYS A 294 11.22 0.06 17.09
C LYS A 294 9.84 0.38 16.51
N GLN A 295 8.75 -0.05 17.11
CA GLN A 295 7.44 -0.07 16.44
C GLN A 295 6.67 1.25 16.37
N PHE A 296 6.92 2.24 17.13
CA PHE A 296 6.36 3.60 16.99
C PHE A 296 7.04 4.52 18.02
N PRO A 297 7.62 5.65 17.61
CA PRO A 297 8.14 6.62 18.57
C PRO A 297 7.05 7.26 19.45
N TYR A 298 5.78 6.98 19.12
CA TYR A 298 4.64 7.45 19.88
C TYR A 298 3.55 6.39 19.91
N MET A 299 3.08 6.04 21.11
CA MET A 299 1.86 5.26 21.33
C MET A 299 0.73 6.15 21.84
N ILE A 300 -0.48 5.92 21.36
CA ILE A 300 -1.68 6.54 21.94
C ILE A 300 -2.02 5.71 23.18
N ARG A 301 -1.85 6.28 24.37
CA ARG A 301 -2.30 5.69 25.62
C ARG A 301 -3.72 6.17 25.90
N ILE A 302 -4.68 5.25 25.87
CA ILE A 302 -6.05 5.52 26.33
C ILE A 302 -6.06 5.24 27.84
N ILE A 303 -6.15 6.28 28.66
CA ILE A 303 -6.33 6.13 30.11
C ILE A 303 -7.83 5.93 30.35
N LYS A 304 -8.21 4.71 30.70
CA LYS A 304 -9.55 4.40 31.19
C LYS A 304 -9.59 4.62 32.68
N ASP A 305 -10.44 5.51 33.17
CA ASP A 305 -10.76 5.56 34.57
C ASP A 305 -11.70 4.38 34.91
N SER A 306 -11.44 3.71 36.01
CA SER A 306 -12.01 2.40 36.34
C SER A 306 -13.52 2.39 36.64
N LYS A 307 -14.21 3.51 36.50
CA LYS A 307 -15.65 3.63 36.88
C LYS A 307 -16.60 4.19 35.83
N GLU A 308 -16.11 4.79 34.73
CA GLU A 308 -16.95 5.18 33.59
C GLU A 308 -16.13 5.27 32.30
N PRO A 309 -16.68 4.92 31.12
CA PRO A 309 -15.94 4.89 29.87
C PRO A 309 -15.92 6.29 29.20
N GLU A 310 -15.55 7.32 29.89
CA GLU A 310 -15.27 8.62 29.27
C GLU A 310 -13.79 8.71 28.89
N LEU A 311 -13.54 9.02 27.62
CA LEU A 311 -12.24 9.34 27.08
C LEU A 311 -11.83 10.71 27.65
N LYS A 312 -11.04 10.74 28.73
CA LYS A 312 -10.68 12.03 29.37
C LYS A 312 -9.51 12.73 28.72
N GLU A 313 -8.57 12.02 28.09
CA GLU A 313 -7.41 12.62 27.45
C GLU A 313 -6.68 11.66 26.51
N LEU A 314 -6.27 12.13 25.35
CA LEU A 314 -5.36 11.47 24.42
C LEU A 314 -3.97 12.05 24.65
N ILE A 315 -3.09 11.28 25.31
CA ILE A 315 -1.71 11.72 25.56
C ILE A 315 -0.79 10.96 24.59
N TRP A 316 0.00 11.72 23.83
CA TRP A 316 1.07 11.20 23.01
C TRP A 316 2.33 11.04 23.89
N THR A 317 2.73 9.82 24.18
CA THR A 317 3.99 9.53 24.89
C THR A 317 4.95 8.78 23.98
N LYS A 318 6.25 9.03 24.14
CA LYS A 318 7.27 8.20 23.49
C LYS A 318 7.20 6.79 24.10
N SER A 319 7.41 5.77 23.27
CA SER A 319 7.39 4.38 23.72
C SER A 319 8.43 4.09 24.82
N SER A 320 9.54 4.84 24.84
CA SER A 320 10.57 4.78 25.91
C SER A 320 10.11 5.26 27.27
N ASP A 321 9.00 6.01 27.34
CA ASP A 321 8.50 6.64 28.55
C ASP A 321 7.36 5.82 29.19
N ILE A 322 7.08 4.64 28.64
CA ILE A 322 6.05 3.74 29.16
C ILE A 322 6.71 2.72 30.08
N ASP A 323 6.63 2.99 31.36
CA ASP A 323 7.02 2.03 32.40
C ASP A 323 5.96 0.91 32.45
N VAL A 324 6.36 -0.28 32.02
CA VAL A 324 5.49 -1.46 32.06
C VAL A 324 5.65 -2.09 33.43
N ASP A 325 4.91 -1.59 34.42
CA ASP A 325 4.76 -2.28 35.69
C ASP A 325 4.09 -3.64 35.45
N HIS A 326 4.90 -4.69 35.46
CA HIS A 326 4.43 -6.05 35.59
C HIS A 326 3.97 -6.27 37.05
N LYS A 327 2.66 -6.19 37.24
CA LYS A 327 1.97 -6.81 38.38
C LYS A 327 0.97 -7.82 37.89
#